data_9483ee020e15140a3e8bc0b3d5f7e88c
#
_entry.id   9483ee020e15140a3e8bc0b3d5f7e88c
#
_cell.length_a   1.000
_cell.length_b   1.000
_cell.length_c   1.000
_cell.angle_alpha   90.00
_cell.angle_beta   90.00
_cell.angle_gamma   90.00
#
_symmetry.space_group_name_H-M   'P 1'
#
loop_
_entity.id
_entity.type
_entity.pdbx_description
1 polymer ?
#
loop_
_entity_poly.entity_id
_entity_poly.type
_entity_poly.pdbx_seq_one_letter_code
_entity_poly.pdbx_strand_id
1 'polypeptide(L)'
;MRESLAQKKVRARAIYRLLCKSYPNVRCELNYKTPFQLLVATVLSAQCTDKRVNQTTPALFKKYPNPVKMAQADLKDIQRLVKSTGFYRAKAKNIKLLSSKIVTDYDGKVPNKLEDLITFPGVGRKTANVVLGHAFGIPGLTVDTHFGRLSRRFKWSKSLDPVKVEFEVADLITRKEWSNLSQRLIWHGRRVCHSRKPACGACPISKYCPSFGVGEMDPIKAKRMVKVEADFK
;
A
#
# COMPACT_ATOMS: atom_id res chain seq x y z
N MET A 1 14.35 26.49 -17.40
CA MET A 1 14.76 25.22 -18.07
C MET A 1 13.90 24.06 -17.58
N ARG A 2 13.52 23.15 -18.44
CA ARG A 2 12.75 21.94 -18.07
C ARG A 2 13.74 20.90 -17.53
N GLU A 3 13.45 20.33 -16.35
CA GLU A 3 14.28 19.29 -15.73
C GLU A 3 14.44 18.07 -16.67
N SER A 4 15.69 17.66 -16.94
CA SER A 4 15.96 16.45 -17.73
C SER A 4 15.63 15.17 -16.97
N LEU A 5 15.50 14.04 -17.68
CA LEU A 5 15.25 12.74 -17.02
C LEU A 5 16.40 12.36 -16.08
N ALA A 6 17.64 12.65 -16.46
CA ALA A 6 18.81 12.39 -15.61
C ALA A 6 18.75 13.19 -14.30
N GLN A 7 18.45 14.49 -14.39
CA GLN A 7 18.27 15.35 -13.21
C GLN A 7 17.12 14.88 -12.33
N LYS A 8 15.97 14.47 -12.93
CA LYS A 8 14.84 13.90 -12.21
C LYS A 8 15.22 12.63 -11.48
N LYS A 9 16.00 11.72 -12.08
CA LYS A 9 16.51 10.50 -11.42
C LYS A 9 17.41 10.83 -10.23
N VAL A 10 18.31 11.79 -10.36
CA VAL A 10 19.18 12.23 -9.26
C VAL A 10 18.35 12.77 -8.10
N ARG A 11 17.39 13.66 -8.39
CA ARG A 11 16.49 14.23 -7.38
C ARG A 11 15.59 13.17 -6.74
N ALA A 12 15.05 12.23 -7.50
CA ALA A 12 14.24 11.14 -6.97
C ALA A 12 15.02 10.27 -5.99
N ARG A 13 16.27 9.93 -6.31
CA ARG A 13 17.17 9.19 -5.42
C ARG A 13 17.52 9.97 -4.16
N ALA A 14 17.70 11.31 -4.27
CA ALA A 14 17.95 12.16 -3.11
C ALA A 14 16.72 12.19 -2.17
N ILE A 15 15.51 12.36 -2.71
CA ILE A 15 14.26 12.25 -1.95
C ILE A 15 14.17 10.87 -1.28
N TYR A 16 14.40 9.79 -2.01
CA TYR A 16 14.34 8.44 -1.47
C TYR A 16 15.30 8.21 -0.31
N ARG A 17 16.55 8.68 -0.42
CA ARG A 17 17.54 8.60 0.67
C ARG A 17 17.06 9.32 1.94
N LEU A 18 16.44 10.49 1.81
CA LEU A 18 15.87 11.22 2.95
C LEU A 18 14.66 10.48 3.55
N LEU A 19 13.81 9.89 2.70
CA LEU A 19 12.71 9.03 3.18
C LEU A 19 13.24 7.80 3.91
N CYS A 20 14.36 7.19 3.48
CA CYS A 20 14.99 6.09 4.21
C CYS A 20 15.47 6.51 5.60
N LYS A 21 16.04 7.70 5.72
CA LYS A 21 16.45 8.25 7.03
C LYS A 21 15.25 8.55 7.93
N SER A 22 14.17 9.09 7.37
CA SER A 22 12.97 9.46 8.13
C SER A 22 12.11 8.25 8.52
N TYR A 23 12.15 7.20 7.72
CA TYR A 23 11.35 5.98 7.89
C TYR A 23 12.24 4.73 7.70
N PRO A 24 13.18 4.46 8.61
CA PRO A 24 14.13 3.34 8.43
C PRO A 24 13.42 1.98 8.41
N ASN A 25 12.46 1.75 9.29
CA ASN A 25 11.82 0.47 9.56
C ASN A 25 10.41 0.40 8.98
N VAL A 26 10.24 0.67 7.67
CA VAL A 26 8.94 0.52 7.04
C VAL A 26 8.53 -0.94 6.91
N ARG A 27 7.27 -1.22 7.22
CA ARG A 27 6.68 -2.56 7.12
C ARG A 27 5.23 -2.48 6.70
N CYS A 28 4.69 -3.60 6.26
CA CYS A 28 3.24 -3.75 6.07
C CYS A 28 2.53 -3.56 7.42
N GLU A 29 1.49 -2.73 7.45
CA GLU A 29 0.71 -2.47 8.66
C GLU A 29 -0.37 -3.53 8.91
N LEU A 30 -0.66 -4.39 7.92
CA LEU A 30 -1.56 -5.53 8.07
C LEU A 30 -0.85 -6.68 8.79
N ASN A 31 -1.55 -7.32 9.73
CA ASN A 31 -1.07 -8.50 10.44
C ASN A 31 -1.34 -9.77 9.64
N TYR A 32 -0.32 -10.57 9.38
CA TYR A 32 -0.42 -11.85 8.68
C TYR A 32 0.71 -12.80 9.06
N LYS A 33 0.50 -14.09 8.85
CA LYS A 33 1.50 -15.15 9.05
C LYS A 33 1.84 -15.89 7.76
N THR A 34 0.97 -15.85 6.74
CA THR A 34 1.12 -16.55 5.48
C THR A 34 0.77 -15.64 4.30
N PRO A 35 1.24 -15.94 3.07
CA PRO A 35 0.83 -15.20 1.86
C PRO A 35 -0.70 -15.16 1.67
N PHE A 36 -1.39 -16.24 2.00
CA PHE A 36 -2.86 -16.31 1.96
C PHE A 36 -3.51 -15.30 2.92
N GLN A 37 -3.02 -15.24 4.16
CA GLN A 37 -3.55 -14.29 5.13
C GLN A 37 -3.31 -12.84 4.70
N LEU A 38 -2.13 -12.53 4.12
CA LEU A 38 -1.86 -11.20 3.58
C LEU A 38 -2.80 -10.86 2.42
N LEU A 39 -3.01 -11.79 1.49
CA LEU A 39 -3.92 -11.60 0.36
C LEU A 39 -5.34 -11.28 0.85
N VAL A 40 -5.88 -12.10 1.76
CA VAL A 40 -7.22 -11.89 2.36
C VAL A 40 -7.27 -10.55 3.11
N ALA A 41 -6.30 -10.26 3.96
CA ALA A 41 -6.24 -9.00 4.71
C ALA A 41 -6.19 -7.78 3.77
N THR A 42 -5.45 -7.86 2.67
CA THR A 42 -5.35 -6.78 1.68
C THR A 42 -6.68 -6.59 0.92
N VAL A 43 -7.40 -7.66 0.59
CA VAL A 43 -8.75 -7.56 0.02
C VAL A 43 -9.70 -6.88 1.02
N LEU A 44 -9.62 -7.23 2.30
CA LEU A 44 -10.43 -6.62 3.35
C LEU A 44 -10.09 -5.14 3.58
N SER A 45 -8.86 -4.70 3.32
CA SER A 45 -8.42 -3.31 3.52
C SER A 45 -8.95 -2.33 2.47
N ALA A 46 -9.59 -2.80 1.40
CA ALA A 46 -10.25 -1.93 0.43
C ALA A 46 -11.30 -1.04 1.11
N GLN A 47 -11.08 0.29 1.08
CA GLN A 47 -11.92 1.30 1.78
C GLN A 47 -12.14 1.00 3.28
N CYS A 48 -11.14 0.41 3.92
CA CYS A 48 -11.14 0.11 5.35
C CYS A 48 -9.75 0.40 5.93
N THR A 49 -9.69 0.80 7.19
CA THR A 49 -8.40 1.06 7.86
C THR A 49 -7.69 -0.25 8.20
N ASP A 50 -6.35 -0.25 8.13
CA ASP A 50 -5.52 -1.40 8.51
C ASP A 50 -5.79 -1.82 9.97
N LYS A 51 -5.99 -0.85 10.87
CA LYS A 51 -6.41 -1.09 12.27
C LYS A 51 -7.68 -1.94 12.36
N ARG A 52 -8.73 -1.57 11.61
CA ARG A 52 -10.00 -2.32 11.60
C ARG A 52 -9.83 -3.72 11.02
N VAL A 53 -9.03 -3.87 9.96
CA VAL A 53 -8.72 -5.18 9.39
C VAL A 53 -7.99 -6.04 10.41
N ASN A 54 -6.98 -5.51 11.08
CA ASN A 54 -6.20 -6.22 12.10
C ASN A 54 -7.03 -6.65 13.32
N GLN A 55 -8.10 -5.90 13.66
CA GLN A 55 -9.07 -6.30 14.68
C GLN A 55 -10.02 -7.41 14.23
N THR A 56 -10.25 -7.51 12.93
CA THR A 56 -11.23 -8.43 12.33
C THR A 56 -10.62 -9.78 11.98
N THR A 57 -9.42 -9.78 11.40
CA THR A 57 -8.77 -10.97 10.82
C THR A 57 -8.41 -12.07 11.82
N PRO A 58 -8.11 -11.83 13.11
CA PRO A 58 -7.81 -12.92 14.04
C PRO A 58 -8.92 -13.95 14.18
N ALA A 59 -10.18 -13.51 14.32
CA ALA A 59 -11.33 -14.40 14.41
C ALA A 59 -11.56 -15.17 13.08
N LEU A 60 -11.39 -14.47 11.94
CA LEU A 60 -11.50 -15.07 10.62
C LEU A 60 -10.45 -16.17 10.41
N PHE A 61 -9.17 -15.88 10.69
CA PHE A 61 -8.08 -16.83 10.47
C PHE A 61 -8.00 -17.94 11.50
N LYS A 62 -8.55 -17.75 12.71
CA LYS A 62 -8.73 -18.84 13.67
C LYS A 62 -9.68 -19.91 13.11
N LYS A 63 -10.77 -19.49 12.45
CA LYS A 63 -11.78 -20.41 11.91
C LYS A 63 -11.40 -20.94 10.53
N TYR A 64 -10.84 -20.10 9.67
CA TYR A 64 -10.48 -20.38 8.28
C TYR A 64 -9.01 -20.05 7.99
N PRO A 65 -8.05 -20.86 8.48
CA PRO A 65 -6.62 -20.53 8.48
C PRO A 65 -5.95 -20.59 7.12
N ASN A 66 -6.53 -21.30 6.15
CA ASN A 66 -5.95 -21.61 4.85
C ASN A 66 -6.99 -21.57 3.72
N PRO A 67 -6.57 -21.60 2.44
CA PRO A 67 -7.50 -21.54 1.29
C PRO A 67 -8.55 -22.64 1.30
N VAL A 68 -8.19 -23.87 1.66
CA VAL A 68 -9.11 -25.02 1.65
C VAL A 68 -10.29 -24.80 2.62
N LYS A 69 -9.99 -24.45 3.88
CA LYS A 69 -11.01 -24.17 4.88
C LYS A 69 -11.87 -22.97 4.51
N MET A 70 -11.26 -21.91 3.92
CA MET A 70 -11.99 -20.72 3.50
C MET A 70 -12.89 -20.98 2.29
N ALA A 71 -12.46 -21.80 1.33
CA ALA A 71 -13.27 -22.19 0.16
C ALA A 71 -14.51 -22.98 0.56
N GLN A 72 -14.39 -23.86 1.57
CA GLN A 72 -15.48 -24.68 2.10
C GLN A 72 -16.39 -23.93 3.09
N ALA A 73 -16.02 -22.72 3.50
CA ALA A 73 -16.75 -21.96 4.52
C ALA A 73 -18.18 -21.59 4.06
N ASP A 74 -19.10 -21.52 5.01
CA ASP A 74 -20.39 -20.88 4.76
C ASP A 74 -20.19 -19.39 4.48
N LEU A 75 -20.78 -18.90 3.39
CA LEU A 75 -20.68 -17.50 2.99
C LEU A 75 -21.26 -16.54 4.04
N LYS A 76 -22.39 -16.92 4.68
CA LYS A 76 -23.02 -16.11 5.74
C LYS A 76 -22.12 -15.98 6.96
N ASP A 77 -21.35 -17.03 7.28
CA ASP A 77 -20.40 -16.98 8.39
C ASP A 77 -19.20 -16.10 8.08
N ILE A 78 -18.62 -16.17 6.86
CA ILE A 78 -17.58 -15.22 6.45
C ILE A 78 -18.13 -13.79 6.52
N GLN A 79 -19.33 -13.53 6.00
CA GLN A 79 -19.97 -12.21 6.04
C GLN A 79 -20.10 -11.69 7.47
N ARG A 80 -20.52 -12.53 8.41
CA ARG A 80 -20.62 -12.18 9.84
C ARG A 80 -19.27 -11.79 10.41
N LEU A 81 -18.22 -12.57 10.14
CA LEU A 81 -16.87 -12.34 10.66
C LEU A 81 -16.23 -11.07 10.11
N VAL A 82 -16.50 -10.70 8.84
CA VAL A 82 -15.87 -9.53 8.20
C VAL A 82 -16.79 -8.30 8.16
N LYS A 83 -17.95 -8.33 8.81
CA LYS A 83 -18.97 -7.26 8.74
C LYS A 83 -18.42 -5.88 9.04
N SER A 84 -17.50 -5.76 10.00
CA SER A 84 -16.93 -4.49 10.44
C SER A 84 -16.00 -3.82 9.43
N THR A 85 -15.61 -4.50 8.33
CA THR A 85 -14.70 -3.96 7.31
C THR A 85 -15.38 -3.13 6.22
N GLY A 86 -16.73 -3.00 6.24
CA GLY A 86 -17.51 -2.36 5.19
C GLY A 86 -17.53 -3.18 3.89
N PHE A 87 -18.53 -2.97 3.04
CA PHE A 87 -18.71 -3.74 1.79
C PHE A 87 -18.59 -5.26 1.99
N TYR A 88 -18.92 -5.73 3.17
CA TYR A 88 -18.60 -7.07 3.66
C TYR A 88 -19.19 -8.20 2.82
N ARG A 89 -20.36 -7.99 2.18
CA ARG A 89 -20.98 -9.01 1.32
C ARG A 89 -20.12 -9.30 0.10
N ALA A 90 -19.67 -8.25 -0.61
CA ALA A 90 -18.79 -8.39 -1.77
C ALA A 90 -17.40 -8.93 -1.36
N LYS A 91 -16.85 -8.44 -0.26
CA LYS A 91 -15.55 -8.89 0.27
C LYS A 91 -15.61 -10.37 0.66
N ALA A 92 -16.63 -10.81 1.37
CA ALA A 92 -16.81 -12.21 1.75
C ALA A 92 -16.94 -13.13 0.52
N LYS A 93 -17.75 -12.72 -0.47
CA LYS A 93 -17.87 -13.45 -1.75
C LYS A 93 -16.51 -13.56 -2.45
N ASN A 94 -15.77 -12.44 -2.56
CA ASN A 94 -14.46 -12.42 -3.19
C ASN A 94 -13.47 -13.32 -2.46
N ILE A 95 -13.40 -13.25 -1.13
CA ILE A 95 -12.51 -14.09 -0.32
C ILE A 95 -12.81 -15.57 -0.51
N LYS A 96 -14.07 -15.96 -0.53
CA LYS A 96 -14.46 -17.35 -0.77
C LYS A 96 -14.06 -17.79 -2.17
N LEU A 97 -14.39 -17.01 -3.20
CA LEU A 97 -14.10 -17.34 -4.61
C LEU A 97 -12.58 -17.39 -4.89
N LEU A 98 -11.79 -16.41 -4.41
CA LEU A 98 -10.35 -16.45 -4.57
C LEU A 98 -9.72 -17.66 -3.86
N SER A 99 -10.28 -18.07 -2.71
CA SER A 99 -9.82 -19.26 -2.00
C SER A 99 -10.12 -20.52 -2.78
N SER A 100 -11.31 -20.65 -3.37
CA SER A 100 -11.65 -21.76 -4.28
C SER A 100 -10.67 -21.80 -5.44
N LYS A 101 -10.41 -20.67 -6.11
CA LYS A 101 -9.50 -20.59 -7.24
C LYS A 101 -8.05 -20.97 -6.84
N ILE A 102 -7.59 -20.57 -5.65
CA ILE A 102 -6.28 -21.01 -5.14
C ILE A 102 -6.21 -22.53 -4.96
N VAL A 103 -7.30 -23.14 -4.50
CA VAL A 103 -7.36 -24.60 -4.31
C VAL A 103 -7.38 -25.33 -5.66
N THR A 104 -8.22 -24.87 -6.61
CA THR A 104 -8.42 -25.59 -7.89
C THR A 104 -7.27 -25.39 -8.86
N ASP A 105 -6.73 -24.18 -8.96
CA ASP A 105 -5.80 -23.79 -10.02
C ASP A 105 -4.33 -23.75 -9.57
N TYR A 106 -4.08 -23.73 -8.24
CA TYR A 106 -2.75 -23.52 -7.66
C TYR A 106 -2.41 -24.45 -6.48
N ASP A 107 -3.02 -25.62 -6.38
CA ASP A 107 -2.77 -26.62 -5.34
C ASP A 107 -2.80 -26.07 -3.91
N GLY A 108 -3.68 -25.12 -3.64
CA GLY A 108 -3.82 -24.48 -2.33
C GLY A 108 -2.71 -23.48 -1.98
N LYS A 109 -1.82 -23.13 -2.91
CA LYS A 109 -0.73 -22.17 -2.72
C LYS A 109 -1.03 -20.86 -3.45
N VAL A 110 -0.80 -19.73 -2.79
CA VAL A 110 -0.91 -18.41 -3.44
C VAL A 110 0.20 -18.27 -4.48
N PRO A 111 -0.13 -17.96 -5.75
CA PRO A 111 0.90 -17.78 -6.77
C PRO A 111 1.73 -16.51 -6.52
N ASN A 112 2.96 -16.51 -7.01
CA ASN A 112 3.93 -15.42 -6.85
C ASN A 112 4.16 -14.63 -8.16
N LYS A 113 3.18 -14.63 -9.06
CA LYS A 113 3.22 -13.87 -10.31
C LYS A 113 2.09 -12.84 -10.34
N LEU A 114 2.38 -11.65 -10.88
CA LEU A 114 1.42 -10.55 -10.95
C LEU A 114 0.21 -10.92 -11.81
N GLU A 115 0.48 -11.51 -12.97
CA GLU A 115 -0.52 -11.96 -13.95
C GLU A 115 -1.51 -12.96 -13.38
N ASP A 116 -1.05 -13.86 -12.50
CA ASP A 116 -1.92 -14.83 -11.82
C ASP A 116 -2.77 -14.16 -10.74
N LEU A 117 -2.13 -13.34 -9.89
CA LEU A 117 -2.81 -12.69 -8.77
C LEU A 117 -3.94 -11.76 -9.20
N ILE A 118 -3.78 -11.03 -10.30
CA ILE A 118 -4.83 -10.10 -10.80
C ILE A 118 -6.04 -10.82 -11.39
N THR A 119 -5.98 -12.14 -11.60
CA THR A 119 -7.14 -12.94 -12.02
C THR A 119 -8.08 -13.28 -10.87
N PHE A 120 -7.64 -13.06 -9.62
CA PHE A 120 -8.45 -13.41 -8.46
C PHE A 120 -9.55 -12.37 -8.19
N PRO A 121 -10.77 -12.80 -7.83
CA PRO A 121 -11.84 -11.90 -7.47
C PRO A 121 -11.46 -10.92 -6.36
N GLY A 122 -11.61 -9.63 -6.61
CA GLY A 122 -11.27 -8.57 -5.65
C GLY A 122 -9.79 -8.24 -5.54
N VAL A 123 -8.95 -8.80 -6.41
CA VAL A 123 -7.50 -8.55 -6.44
C VAL A 123 -7.15 -7.72 -7.67
N GLY A 124 -6.89 -6.44 -7.45
CA GLY A 124 -6.33 -5.56 -8.47
C GLY A 124 -4.79 -5.50 -8.38
N ARG A 125 -4.17 -4.81 -9.34
CA ARG A 125 -2.72 -4.64 -9.45
C ARG A 125 -2.07 -4.14 -8.14
N LYS A 126 -2.72 -3.18 -7.45
CA LYS A 126 -2.25 -2.70 -6.14
C LYS A 126 -2.17 -3.82 -5.10
N THR A 127 -3.24 -4.62 -4.96
CA THR A 127 -3.30 -5.74 -4.02
C THR A 127 -2.25 -6.80 -4.35
N ALA A 128 -2.10 -7.14 -5.62
CA ALA A 128 -1.08 -8.08 -6.08
C ALA A 128 0.34 -7.60 -5.74
N ASN A 129 0.68 -6.34 -6.00
CA ASN A 129 2.00 -5.77 -5.66
C ASN A 129 2.27 -5.76 -4.15
N VAL A 130 1.25 -5.54 -3.30
CA VAL A 130 1.40 -5.67 -1.83
C VAL A 130 1.78 -7.11 -1.46
N VAL A 131 1.05 -8.10 -1.99
CA VAL A 131 1.30 -9.52 -1.69
C VAL A 131 2.68 -9.95 -2.21
N LEU A 132 3.02 -9.61 -3.44
CA LEU A 132 4.33 -9.92 -4.03
C LEU A 132 5.48 -9.33 -3.22
N GLY A 133 5.37 -8.05 -2.86
CA GLY A 133 6.42 -7.34 -2.13
C GLY A 133 6.62 -7.84 -0.71
N HIS A 134 5.53 -8.08 0.02
CA HIS A 134 5.61 -8.38 1.45
C HIS A 134 5.62 -9.89 1.79
N ALA A 135 4.97 -10.72 0.98
CA ALA A 135 4.93 -12.16 1.25
C ALA A 135 5.99 -12.96 0.47
N PHE A 136 6.43 -12.44 -0.69
CA PHE A 136 7.37 -13.16 -1.56
C PHE A 136 8.70 -12.42 -1.79
N GLY A 137 8.84 -11.19 -1.29
CA GLY A 137 10.05 -10.39 -1.53
C GLY A 137 10.24 -9.97 -3.00
N ILE A 138 9.20 -10.08 -3.82
CA ILE A 138 9.23 -9.70 -5.24
C ILE A 138 8.89 -8.22 -5.36
N PRO A 139 9.83 -7.36 -5.79
CA PRO A 139 9.63 -5.93 -5.79
C PRO A 139 8.49 -5.49 -6.73
N GLY A 140 7.53 -4.73 -6.19
CA GLY A 140 6.45 -4.10 -6.93
C GLY A 140 6.13 -2.72 -6.37
N LEU A 141 5.71 -1.79 -7.24
CA LEU A 141 5.25 -0.47 -6.82
C LEU A 141 3.76 -0.53 -6.46
N THR A 142 3.45 -0.19 -5.23
CA THR A 142 2.07 -0.10 -4.75
C THR A 142 1.58 1.34 -4.86
N VAL A 143 0.93 1.68 -5.97
CA VAL A 143 0.42 3.03 -6.21
C VAL A 143 -0.98 3.17 -5.59
N ASP A 144 -1.02 3.73 -4.37
CA ASP A 144 -2.25 4.15 -3.71
C ASP A 144 -2.48 5.66 -3.87
N THR A 145 -3.50 6.19 -3.20
CA THR A 145 -3.83 7.63 -3.23
C THR A 145 -2.71 8.50 -2.66
N HIS A 146 -1.98 8.02 -1.64
CA HIS A 146 -0.82 8.74 -1.08
C HIS A 146 0.35 8.73 -2.05
N PHE A 147 0.70 7.56 -2.56
CA PHE A 147 1.77 7.39 -3.54
C PHE A 147 1.53 8.28 -4.77
N GLY A 148 0.35 8.18 -5.41
CA GLY A 148 0.00 8.97 -6.60
C GLY A 148 0.03 10.48 -6.34
N ARG A 149 -0.48 10.94 -5.17
CA ARG A 149 -0.40 12.35 -4.77
C ARG A 149 1.04 12.83 -4.63
N LEU A 150 1.88 12.06 -3.95
CA LEU A 150 3.28 12.43 -3.75
C LEU A 150 4.07 12.39 -5.06
N SER A 151 3.82 11.40 -5.91
CA SER A 151 4.45 11.34 -7.24
C SER A 151 4.18 12.60 -8.06
N ARG A 152 2.95 13.12 -8.00
CA ARG A 152 2.61 14.40 -8.66
C ARG A 152 3.27 15.60 -7.99
N ARG A 153 3.29 15.67 -6.66
CA ARG A 153 3.97 16.76 -5.91
C ARG A 153 5.48 16.75 -6.15
N PHE A 154 6.08 15.59 -6.28
CA PHE A 154 7.51 15.46 -6.62
C PHE A 154 7.79 15.63 -8.11
N LYS A 155 6.77 15.87 -8.93
CA LYS A 155 6.87 15.93 -10.40
C LYS A 155 7.54 14.68 -10.99
N TRP A 156 7.37 13.55 -10.34
CA TRP A 156 7.79 12.25 -10.88
C TRP A 156 6.83 11.78 -11.99
N SER A 157 5.54 12.06 -11.79
CA SER A 157 4.46 11.82 -12.74
C SER A 157 3.49 13.00 -12.77
N LYS A 158 2.78 13.16 -13.88
CA LYS A 158 1.63 14.06 -14.00
C LYS A 158 0.30 13.27 -14.02
N SER A 159 0.38 11.96 -14.21
CA SER A 159 -0.78 11.09 -14.40
C SER A 159 -1.65 10.97 -13.14
N LEU A 160 -2.95 10.79 -13.36
CA LEU A 160 -3.92 10.34 -12.35
C LEU A 160 -4.10 8.81 -12.40
N ASP A 161 -3.75 8.18 -13.52
CA ASP A 161 -3.82 6.73 -13.70
C ASP A 161 -2.71 6.04 -12.89
N PRO A 162 -3.06 5.17 -11.93
CA PRO A 162 -2.08 4.49 -11.08
C PRO A 162 -1.09 3.63 -11.86
N VAL A 163 -1.51 3.02 -12.98
CA VAL A 163 -0.63 2.18 -13.80
C VAL A 163 0.41 3.01 -14.51
N LYS A 164 0.02 4.16 -15.09
CA LYS A 164 0.98 5.11 -15.68
C LYS A 164 1.95 5.65 -14.65
N VAL A 165 1.46 6.01 -13.44
CA VAL A 165 2.32 6.45 -12.33
C VAL A 165 3.32 5.37 -11.94
N GLU A 166 2.90 4.09 -11.89
CA GLU A 166 3.76 2.96 -11.58
C GLU A 166 4.95 2.89 -12.55
N PHE A 167 4.70 2.90 -13.86
CA PHE A 167 5.76 2.83 -14.87
C PHE A 167 6.68 4.06 -14.87
N GLU A 168 6.12 5.27 -14.79
CA GLU A 168 6.91 6.51 -14.76
C GLU A 168 7.83 6.59 -13.53
N VAL A 169 7.39 6.08 -12.38
CA VAL A 169 8.22 6.04 -11.16
C VAL A 169 9.20 4.88 -11.17
N ALA A 170 8.85 3.75 -11.78
CA ALA A 170 9.74 2.61 -11.96
C ALA A 170 11.07 2.99 -12.66
N ASP A 171 11.03 3.92 -13.61
CA ASP A 171 12.20 4.43 -14.32
C ASP A 171 13.13 5.29 -13.43
N LEU A 172 12.66 5.79 -12.29
CA LEU A 172 13.40 6.72 -11.44
C LEU A 172 14.18 6.04 -10.30
N ILE A 173 13.71 4.87 -9.86
CA ILE A 173 14.19 4.19 -8.65
C ILE A 173 14.52 2.73 -8.98
N THR A 174 15.60 2.24 -8.41
CA THR A 174 16.07 0.86 -8.61
C THR A 174 15.01 -0.16 -8.17
N ARG A 175 14.79 -1.21 -8.96
CA ARG A 175 13.72 -2.20 -8.77
C ARG A 175 13.68 -2.80 -7.36
N LYS A 176 14.83 -3.16 -6.79
CA LYS A 176 14.94 -3.72 -5.42
C LYS A 176 14.33 -2.83 -4.32
N GLU A 177 14.18 -1.53 -4.60
CA GLU A 177 13.70 -0.55 -3.63
C GLU A 177 12.20 -0.26 -3.74
N TRP A 178 11.50 -0.79 -4.75
CA TRP A 178 10.12 -0.42 -5.09
C TRP A 178 9.11 -0.65 -3.96
N SER A 179 9.14 -1.82 -3.33
CA SER A 179 8.22 -2.13 -2.23
C SER A 179 8.45 -1.18 -1.03
N ASN A 180 9.72 -0.96 -0.68
CA ASN A 180 10.09 -0.06 0.41
C ASN A 180 9.81 1.41 0.07
N LEU A 181 10.00 1.84 -1.18
CA LEU A 181 9.62 3.17 -1.64
C LEU A 181 8.12 3.38 -1.46
N SER A 182 7.31 2.40 -1.87
CA SER A 182 5.86 2.46 -1.74
C SER A 182 5.42 2.69 -0.30
N GLN A 183 5.95 1.91 0.63
CA GLN A 183 5.64 2.07 2.06
C GLN A 183 6.09 3.43 2.61
N ARG A 184 7.30 3.89 2.25
CA ARG A 184 7.79 5.20 2.69
C ARG A 184 6.94 6.36 2.17
N LEU A 185 6.50 6.30 0.92
CA LEU A 185 5.60 7.31 0.36
C LEU A 185 4.23 7.29 1.03
N ILE A 186 3.67 6.12 1.31
CA ILE A 186 2.41 5.99 2.05
C ILE A 186 2.56 6.60 3.45
N TRP A 187 3.60 6.23 4.18
CA TRP A 187 3.85 6.76 5.52
C TRP A 187 4.08 8.26 5.50
N HIS A 188 4.89 8.77 4.58
CA HIS A 188 5.13 10.20 4.44
C HIS A 188 3.84 10.97 4.07
N GLY A 189 3.02 10.39 3.22
CA GLY A 189 1.73 10.95 2.83
C GLY A 189 0.70 10.98 3.95
N ARG A 190 0.72 9.97 4.84
CA ARG A 190 -0.14 9.91 6.02
C ARG A 190 0.33 10.87 7.12
N ARG A 191 1.64 11.01 7.32
CA ARG A 191 2.24 11.68 8.50
C ARG A 191 2.60 13.14 8.27
N VAL A 192 3.07 13.51 7.09
CA VAL A 192 3.65 14.84 6.80
C VAL A 192 2.97 15.50 5.61
N CYS A 193 2.95 14.81 4.47
CA CYS A 193 2.49 15.37 3.20
C CYS A 193 0.98 15.15 3.01
N HIS A 194 0.15 15.74 3.87
CA HIS A 194 -1.31 15.61 3.85
C HIS A 194 -1.94 16.09 2.55
N SER A 195 -3.18 15.66 2.23
CA SER A 195 -3.85 15.98 0.97
C SER A 195 -4.16 17.47 0.84
N ARG A 196 -4.81 18.07 1.82
CA ARG A 196 -5.25 19.46 1.78
C ARG A 196 -4.14 20.45 2.17
N LYS A 197 -3.55 20.29 3.36
CA LYS A 197 -2.53 21.18 3.90
C LYS A 197 -1.34 20.37 4.39
N PRO A 198 -0.30 20.13 3.55
CA PRO A 198 0.90 19.42 4.00
C PRO A 198 1.73 20.26 4.98
N ALA A 199 2.44 19.57 5.88
CA ALA A 199 3.33 20.20 6.87
C ALA A 199 4.69 20.53 6.23
N CYS A 200 4.75 21.48 5.30
CA CYS A 200 5.94 21.77 4.50
C CYS A 200 7.10 22.27 5.35
N GLY A 201 6.85 23.13 6.34
CA GLY A 201 7.88 23.70 7.23
C GLY A 201 8.57 22.66 8.15
N ALA A 202 7.95 21.48 8.32
CA ALA A 202 8.52 20.34 9.07
C ALA A 202 8.88 19.14 8.18
N CYS A 203 8.88 19.32 6.85
CA CYS A 203 9.08 18.23 5.92
C CYS A 203 10.58 17.89 5.74
N PRO A 204 11.02 16.66 6.04
CA PRO A 204 12.43 16.29 5.94
C PRO A 204 13.00 16.28 4.51
N ILE A 205 12.12 16.29 3.50
CA ILE A 205 12.51 16.28 2.08
C ILE A 205 12.32 17.63 1.39
N SER A 206 12.02 18.69 2.14
CA SER A 206 11.74 20.05 1.64
C SER A 206 12.75 20.54 0.59
N LYS A 207 14.03 20.34 0.83
CA LYS A 207 15.16 20.76 -0.05
C LYS A 207 15.01 20.28 -1.50
N TYR A 208 14.43 19.09 -1.72
CA TYR A 208 14.32 18.49 -3.05
C TYR A 208 12.87 18.44 -3.58
N CYS A 209 11.92 18.99 -2.82
CA CYS A 209 10.52 18.96 -3.19
C CYS A 209 10.15 20.13 -4.10
N PRO A 210 9.79 19.90 -5.38
CA PRO A 210 9.42 20.98 -6.29
C PRO A 210 8.05 21.60 -5.98
N SER A 211 7.30 21.02 -5.05
CA SER A 211 6.04 21.56 -4.51
C SER A 211 6.19 22.08 -3.08
N PHE A 212 7.42 22.37 -2.64
CA PHE A 212 7.62 23.01 -1.35
C PHE A 212 6.88 24.36 -1.32
N GLY A 213 6.18 24.64 -0.23
CA GLY A 213 5.38 25.88 -0.10
C GLY A 213 3.88 25.73 -0.35
N VAL A 214 3.41 24.57 -0.85
CA VAL A 214 1.95 24.37 -1.06
C VAL A 214 1.13 24.15 0.23
N GLY A 215 1.78 24.12 1.38
CA GLY A 215 1.16 23.86 2.68
C GLY A 215 1.62 24.82 3.78
N GLU A 216 1.56 24.34 5.04
CA GLU A 216 2.02 25.10 6.19
C GLU A 216 3.55 25.23 6.17
N MET A 217 4.02 26.49 6.17
CA MET A 217 5.45 26.82 6.07
C MET A 217 6.07 27.18 7.42
N ASP A 218 5.28 27.66 8.37
CA ASP A 218 5.77 27.95 9.72
C ASP A 218 6.26 26.65 10.38
N PRO A 219 7.53 26.55 10.81
CA PRO A 219 8.08 25.30 11.32
C PRO A 219 7.35 24.79 12.59
N ILE A 220 6.93 25.71 13.47
CA ILE A 220 6.26 25.35 14.72
C ILE A 220 4.84 24.81 14.43
N LYS A 221 4.09 25.50 13.58
CA LYS A 221 2.74 25.07 13.19
C LYS A 221 2.81 23.77 12.39
N ALA A 222 3.73 23.67 11.44
CA ALA A 222 3.94 22.48 10.64
C ALA A 222 4.31 21.25 11.50
N LYS A 223 5.16 21.42 12.52
CA LYS A 223 5.55 20.34 13.44
C LYS A 223 4.34 19.78 14.20
N ARG A 224 3.39 20.62 14.61
CA ARG A 224 2.14 20.19 15.27
C ARG A 224 1.20 19.41 14.34
N MET A 225 1.35 19.55 13.04
CA MET A 225 0.56 18.81 12.04
C MET A 225 1.16 17.43 11.69
N VAL A 226 2.43 17.17 12.06
CA VAL A 226 3.07 15.87 11.79
C VAL A 226 2.45 14.81 12.68
N LYS A 227 1.93 13.74 12.05
CA LYS A 227 1.37 12.59 12.74
C LYS A 227 2.45 11.58 13.09
N VAL A 228 2.37 11.01 14.28
CA VAL A 228 3.26 9.96 14.76
C VAL A 228 2.62 8.57 14.65
N GLU A 229 3.38 7.51 14.91
CA GLU A 229 2.87 6.12 14.77
C GLU A 229 1.67 5.83 15.68
N ALA A 230 1.61 6.44 16.86
CA ALA A 230 0.48 6.31 17.79
C ALA A 230 -0.86 6.77 17.20
N ASP A 231 -0.85 7.73 16.26
CA ASP A 231 -2.06 8.26 15.61
C ASP A 231 -2.73 7.24 14.67
N PHE A 232 -2.04 6.14 14.37
CA PHE A 232 -2.51 5.10 13.45
C PHE A 232 -2.76 3.74 14.12
N LYS A 233 -2.36 3.62 15.41
CA LYS A 233 -2.66 2.48 16.27
C LYS A 233 -3.97 2.72 17.02
#